data_0606a7aa132a4a016ba49a91815b7cbb
#
_entry.id   0606a7aa132a4a016ba49a91815b7cbb
#
_cell.length_a   1.000
_cell.length_b   1.000
_cell.length_c   1.000
_cell.angle_alpha   90.00
_cell.angle_beta   90.00
_cell.angle_gamma   90.00
#
_symmetry.space_group_name_H-M   'P 1'
#
loop_
_entity.id
_entity.type
_entity.pdbx_description
1 polymer ?
#
loop_
_entity_poly.entity_id
_entity_poly.type
_entity_poly.pdbx_seq_one_letter_code
_entity_poly.pdbx_strand_id
1 'polypeptide(L)'
;LVGSEMCIRDRSCAPDARGVLRFCLNDKPILLNGLLDQGYWPEGLYTPPSDAAVERELSEVKALGYNLLRKHAKIEPQRWYYHCDKLGLVVWQDMVNGGSKYNLWFVTYLTNVLQPLMRRLPDKAPLWGLLSRSSESSREEYRRELEDTVQALRCHPCVGCWVPFNEGWGQYDAAGAVQTIRTLDDTRLVDEASGWYDQGGGDVYSLHNYFYPLRVRPQTRTVALSEYGGIAWPMPGH
;
A
#
# COMPACT_ATOMS: atom_id res chain seq x y z
N LEU A 1 -3.02 11.38 -26.91
CA LEU A 1 -2.93 9.97 -26.85
C LEU A 1 -1.54 9.63 -26.39
N VAL A 2 -1.38 9.53 -25.13
CA VAL A 2 -0.25 8.84 -24.58
C VAL A 2 -0.49 7.39 -24.98
N GLY A 3 0.38 6.88 -25.82
CA GLY A 3 0.06 5.83 -26.72
C GLY A 3 -0.35 4.52 -26.07
N SER A 4 -0.75 3.61 -26.92
CA SER A 4 -0.99 2.20 -26.68
C SER A 4 0.00 1.52 -25.72
N GLU A 5 1.15 2.09 -25.48
CA GLU A 5 2.17 1.62 -24.53
C GLU A 5 1.76 1.74 -23.06
N MET A 6 0.88 2.67 -22.70
CA MET A 6 0.38 2.79 -21.31
C MET A 6 -0.75 1.82 -21.00
N CYS A 7 -1.44 1.31 -22.00
CA CYS A 7 -2.54 0.38 -21.81
C CYS A 7 -2.08 -1.05 -21.50
N ILE A 8 -0.78 -1.36 -21.65
CA ILE A 8 -0.25 -2.71 -21.49
C ILE A 8 0.75 -2.68 -20.34
N ARG A 9 0.28 -2.41 -19.13
CA ARG A 9 1.05 -2.66 -17.92
C ARG A 9 0.41 -3.79 -17.15
N ASP A 10 0.56 -4.99 -17.67
CA ASP A 10 0.17 -6.18 -16.96
C ASP A 10 1.08 -6.36 -15.73
N ARG A 11 0.46 -6.52 -14.56
CA ARG A 11 1.15 -6.75 -13.30
C ARG A 11 0.81 -8.15 -12.86
N SER A 12 1.84 -8.91 -12.66
CA SER A 12 1.70 -10.29 -12.23
C SER A 12 2.77 -10.66 -11.20
N CYS A 13 2.57 -11.83 -10.62
CA CYS A 13 3.57 -12.48 -9.79
C CYS A 13 3.92 -13.81 -10.45
N ALA A 14 5.16 -13.98 -10.88
CA ALA A 14 5.61 -15.18 -11.57
C ALA A 14 6.92 -15.70 -10.98
N PRO A 15 7.16 -17.03 -11.02
CA PRO A 15 8.40 -17.61 -10.55
C PRO A 15 9.58 -17.27 -11.48
N ASP A 16 10.71 -16.89 -10.88
CA ASP A 16 11.97 -16.80 -11.61
C ASP A 16 12.57 -18.19 -11.87
N ALA A 17 13.74 -18.26 -12.52
CA ALA A 17 14.44 -19.50 -12.82
C ALA A 17 14.79 -20.37 -11.59
N ARG A 18 14.70 -19.81 -10.39
CA ARG A 18 14.91 -20.50 -9.11
C ARG A 18 13.60 -20.87 -8.41
N GLY A 19 12.47 -20.64 -9.05
CA GLY A 19 11.14 -20.87 -8.48
C GLY A 19 10.71 -19.82 -7.44
N VAL A 20 11.42 -18.69 -7.32
CA VAL A 20 11.07 -17.61 -6.40
C VAL A 20 10.11 -16.66 -7.09
N LEU A 21 8.95 -16.42 -6.47
CA LEU A 21 7.96 -15.50 -7.01
C LEU A 21 8.49 -14.05 -7.02
N ARG A 22 8.34 -13.40 -8.17
CA ARG A 22 8.78 -12.03 -8.43
C ARG A 22 7.61 -11.19 -8.90
N PHE A 23 7.67 -9.90 -8.60
CA PHE A 23 6.84 -8.92 -9.28
C PHE A 23 7.25 -8.87 -10.74
N CYS A 24 6.26 -8.90 -11.63
CA CYS A 24 6.47 -8.78 -13.06
C CYS A 24 5.67 -7.58 -13.61
N LEU A 25 6.25 -6.91 -14.58
CA LEU A 25 5.60 -5.88 -15.38
C LEU A 25 5.73 -6.31 -16.84
N ASN A 26 4.59 -6.50 -17.53
CA ASN A 26 4.55 -7.04 -18.89
C ASN A 26 5.37 -8.33 -18.99
N ASP A 27 5.11 -9.29 -18.12
CA ASP A 27 5.75 -10.61 -18.01
C ASP A 27 7.26 -10.60 -17.69
N LYS A 28 7.84 -9.44 -17.44
CA LYS A 28 9.25 -9.31 -17.09
C LYS A 28 9.43 -9.05 -15.60
N PRO A 29 10.27 -9.82 -14.91
CA PRO A 29 10.60 -9.55 -13.51
C PRO A 29 11.13 -8.13 -13.32
N ILE A 30 10.59 -7.43 -12.34
CA ILE A 30 11.01 -6.09 -11.97
C ILE A 30 11.35 -6.03 -10.48
N LEU A 31 12.42 -5.31 -10.15
CA LEU A 31 12.67 -4.91 -8.78
C LEU A 31 11.94 -3.60 -8.51
N LEU A 32 10.99 -3.63 -7.59
CA LEU A 32 10.32 -2.44 -7.10
C LEU A 32 11.19 -1.84 -5.98
N ASN A 33 11.75 -0.65 -6.26
CA ASN A 33 12.51 0.14 -5.32
C ASN A 33 11.74 1.43 -5.04
N GLY A 34 11.22 1.57 -3.82
CA GLY A 34 10.22 2.59 -3.54
C GLY A 34 10.44 3.38 -2.27
N LEU A 35 9.63 4.43 -2.17
CA LEU A 35 9.49 5.28 -1.01
C LEU A 35 8.07 5.19 -0.47
N LEU A 36 7.94 5.29 0.86
CA LEU A 36 6.68 5.55 1.54
C LEU A 36 6.37 7.04 1.42
N ASP A 37 5.23 7.38 0.83
CA ASP A 37 4.82 8.75 0.56
C ASP A 37 3.48 9.05 1.27
N GLN A 38 3.53 9.89 2.27
CA GLN A 38 2.36 10.36 3.02
C GLN A 38 1.75 11.64 2.46
N GLY A 39 2.41 12.29 1.50
CA GLY A 39 1.87 13.43 0.77
C GLY A 39 1.67 14.69 1.59
N TYR A 40 2.55 14.97 2.55
CA TYR A 40 2.52 16.22 3.32
C TYR A 40 3.37 17.30 2.65
N TRP A 41 2.83 18.52 2.67
CA TRP A 41 3.48 19.70 2.14
C TRP A 41 3.60 20.77 3.22
N PRO A 42 4.74 21.46 3.35
CA PRO A 42 4.90 22.49 4.38
C PRO A 42 3.87 23.62 4.28
N GLU A 43 3.52 24.02 3.04
CA GLU A 43 2.60 25.13 2.80
C GLU A 43 1.13 24.74 2.88
N GLY A 44 0.78 23.57 2.39
CA GLY A 44 -0.61 23.16 2.17
C GLY A 44 -1.07 21.95 2.96
N LEU A 45 -0.22 21.41 3.85
CA LEU A 45 -0.44 20.16 4.60
C LEU A 45 -0.76 19.00 3.65
N TYR A 46 -2.03 18.71 3.42
CA TYR A 46 -2.46 17.64 2.51
C TYR A 46 -2.54 18.06 1.03
N THR A 47 -2.37 19.33 0.74
CA THR A 47 -2.54 19.86 -0.62
C THR A 47 -1.21 20.35 -1.15
N PRO A 48 -0.75 19.84 -2.31
CA PRO A 48 0.46 20.36 -2.93
C PRO A 48 0.29 21.83 -3.34
N PRO A 49 1.35 22.64 -3.25
CA PRO A 49 1.25 24.08 -3.53
C PRO A 49 1.00 24.37 -5.00
N SER A 50 1.41 23.50 -5.91
CA SER A 50 1.19 23.65 -7.35
C SER A 50 1.43 22.32 -8.07
N ASP A 51 0.96 22.26 -9.30
CA ASP A 51 1.21 21.17 -10.23
C ASP A 51 2.71 20.99 -10.54
N ALA A 52 3.39 22.12 -10.72
CA ALA A 52 4.83 22.13 -10.95
C ALA A 52 5.63 21.59 -9.74
N ALA A 53 5.15 21.77 -8.53
CA ALA A 53 5.75 21.18 -7.34
C ALA A 53 5.62 19.66 -7.34
N VAL A 54 4.44 19.13 -7.67
CA VAL A 54 4.19 17.69 -7.81
C VAL A 54 5.10 17.09 -8.92
N GLU A 55 5.13 17.70 -10.09
CA GLU A 55 5.94 17.20 -11.20
C GLU A 55 7.44 17.19 -10.85
N ARG A 56 7.92 18.20 -10.13
CA ARG A 56 9.31 18.26 -9.66
C ARG A 56 9.61 17.15 -8.66
N GLU A 57 8.79 17.00 -7.61
CA GLU A 57 8.96 15.96 -6.60
C GLU A 57 9.05 14.57 -7.24
N LEU A 58 8.07 14.22 -8.07
CA LEU A 58 8.02 12.93 -8.74
C LEU A 58 9.21 12.72 -9.71
N SER A 59 9.65 13.76 -10.37
CA SER A 59 10.83 13.73 -11.26
C SER A 59 12.11 13.52 -10.48
N GLU A 60 12.26 14.15 -9.32
CA GLU A 60 13.40 13.96 -8.41
C GLU A 60 13.43 12.54 -7.83
N VAL A 61 12.29 12.02 -7.38
CA VAL A 61 12.16 10.63 -6.92
C VAL A 61 12.64 9.65 -7.99
N LYS A 62 12.23 9.86 -9.24
CA LYS A 62 12.65 9.03 -10.35
C LYS A 62 14.13 9.19 -10.68
N ALA A 63 14.67 10.41 -10.64
CA ALA A 63 16.08 10.70 -10.88
C ALA A 63 17.01 10.06 -9.83
N LEU A 64 16.52 9.89 -8.60
CA LEU A 64 17.20 9.16 -7.53
C LEU A 64 17.19 7.63 -7.72
N GLY A 65 16.53 7.12 -8.76
CA GLY A 65 16.49 5.69 -9.09
C GLY A 65 15.32 4.92 -8.47
N TYR A 66 14.37 5.61 -7.86
CA TYR A 66 13.13 4.96 -7.41
C TYR A 66 12.15 4.76 -8.57
N ASN A 67 11.42 3.67 -8.54
CA ASN A 67 10.40 3.34 -9.54
C ASN A 67 9.03 3.06 -8.93
N LEU A 68 8.92 3.16 -7.60
CA LEU A 68 7.70 2.91 -6.84
C LEU A 68 7.47 4.02 -5.81
N LEU A 69 6.22 4.42 -5.67
CA LEU A 69 5.73 5.18 -4.52
C LEU A 69 4.60 4.40 -3.87
N ARG A 70 4.71 4.15 -2.57
CA ARG A 70 3.58 3.68 -1.79
C ARG A 70 2.88 4.88 -1.19
N LYS A 71 1.71 5.22 -1.74
CA LYS A 71 0.86 6.30 -1.24
C LYS A 71 0.16 5.82 0.03
N HIS A 72 0.69 6.25 1.17
CA HIS A 72 0.35 5.71 2.48
C HIS A 72 -0.87 6.42 3.07
N ALA A 73 -1.96 5.66 3.22
CA ALA A 73 -3.21 6.07 3.87
C ALA A 73 -3.78 7.41 3.38
N LYS A 74 -3.51 7.78 2.13
CA LYS A 74 -3.96 9.03 1.52
C LYS A 74 -4.33 8.82 0.06
N ILE A 75 -5.36 9.52 -0.40
CA ILE A 75 -5.74 9.63 -1.79
C ILE A 75 -5.36 11.01 -2.29
N GLU A 76 -4.60 11.06 -3.36
CA GLU A 76 -4.20 12.31 -4.00
C GLU A 76 -5.23 12.77 -5.04
N PRO A 77 -5.22 14.05 -5.44
CA PRO A 77 -5.92 14.48 -6.64
C PRO A 77 -5.47 13.67 -7.87
N GLN A 78 -6.39 13.36 -8.78
CA GLN A 78 -6.09 12.55 -9.98
C GLN A 78 -4.91 13.06 -10.80
N ARG A 79 -4.64 14.35 -10.74
CA ARG A 79 -3.49 15.01 -11.36
C ARG A 79 -2.14 14.44 -10.88
N TRP A 80 -2.02 14.08 -9.62
CA TRP A 80 -0.83 13.42 -9.08
C TRP A 80 -0.60 12.06 -9.75
N TYR A 81 -1.65 11.24 -9.88
CA TYR A 81 -1.56 9.95 -10.58
C TYR A 81 -1.25 10.11 -12.06
N TYR A 82 -1.80 11.14 -12.71
CA TYR A 82 -1.46 11.48 -14.08
C TYR A 82 0.05 11.75 -14.26
N HIS A 83 0.67 12.46 -13.35
CA HIS A 83 2.13 12.67 -13.38
C HIS A 83 2.89 11.36 -13.13
N CYS A 84 2.42 10.48 -12.23
CA CYS A 84 2.99 9.15 -12.06
C CYS A 84 2.86 8.31 -13.35
N ASP A 85 1.71 8.36 -14.02
CA ASP A 85 1.49 7.70 -15.32
C ASP A 85 2.49 8.19 -16.36
N LYS A 86 2.62 9.49 -16.48
CA LYS A 86 3.52 10.15 -17.45
C LYS A 86 4.99 9.82 -17.20
N LEU A 87 5.40 9.79 -15.94
CA LEU A 87 6.78 9.50 -15.54
C LEU A 87 7.10 8.00 -15.46
N GLY A 88 6.10 7.13 -15.51
CA GLY A 88 6.28 5.70 -15.40
C GLY A 88 6.68 5.24 -13.99
N LEU A 89 6.18 5.91 -12.96
CA LEU A 89 6.26 5.47 -11.57
C LEU A 89 5.14 4.48 -11.28
N VAL A 90 5.45 3.41 -10.55
CA VAL A 90 4.42 2.50 -10.02
C VAL A 90 3.89 3.05 -8.71
N VAL A 91 2.60 2.94 -8.49
CA VAL A 91 1.96 3.36 -7.24
C VAL A 91 1.37 2.14 -6.54
N TRP A 92 1.71 1.94 -5.28
CA TRP A 92 0.94 1.14 -4.35
C TRP A 92 0.02 2.06 -3.58
N GLN A 93 -1.27 1.85 -3.74
CA GLN A 93 -2.29 2.72 -3.19
C GLN A 93 -2.89 2.12 -1.93
N ASP A 94 -2.57 2.69 -0.79
CA ASP A 94 -3.25 2.38 0.46
C ASP A 94 -4.64 3.01 0.47
N MET A 95 -5.59 2.27 1.04
CA MET A 95 -6.88 2.86 1.40
C MET A 95 -6.72 3.76 2.61
N VAL A 96 -7.56 4.78 2.71
CA VAL A 96 -7.61 5.63 3.90
C VAL A 96 -8.10 4.78 5.06
N ASN A 97 -7.22 4.53 6.01
CA ASN A 97 -7.54 3.74 7.20
C ASN A 97 -7.84 4.67 8.37
N GLY A 98 -8.79 4.29 9.14
CA GLY A 98 -9.18 4.99 10.35
C GLY A 98 -10.17 4.15 11.14
N GLY A 99 -10.51 4.60 12.31
CA GLY A 99 -11.44 3.90 13.19
C GLY A 99 -11.71 4.73 14.44
N SER A 100 -12.21 4.10 15.47
CA SER A 100 -12.38 4.71 16.78
C SER A 100 -11.02 4.84 17.50
N LYS A 101 -11.04 5.16 18.79
CA LYS A 101 -9.82 5.23 19.60
C LYS A 101 -9.03 3.91 19.57
N TYR A 102 -7.77 3.99 19.17
CA TYR A 102 -6.89 2.83 19.09
C TYR A 102 -6.39 2.36 20.46
N ASN A 103 -6.34 1.05 20.66
CA ASN A 103 -5.62 0.46 21.74
C ASN A 103 -4.13 0.34 21.36
N LEU A 104 -3.35 1.37 21.66
CA LEU A 104 -1.93 1.45 21.30
C LEU A 104 -1.09 0.28 21.84
N TRP A 105 -1.44 -0.24 23.02
CA TRP A 105 -0.78 -1.42 23.57
C TRP A 105 -0.92 -2.64 22.66
N PHE A 106 -2.13 -2.85 22.16
CA PHE A 106 -2.40 -3.98 21.28
C PHE A 106 -1.85 -3.76 19.87
N VAL A 107 -2.20 -2.65 19.23
CA VAL A 107 -1.89 -2.42 17.82
C VAL A 107 -0.40 -2.14 17.61
N THR A 108 0.26 -1.42 18.52
CA THR A 108 1.66 -1.02 18.37
C THR A 108 2.60 -1.93 19.16
N TYR A 109 2.50 -1.91 20.48
CA TYR A 109 3.55 -2.55 21.31
C TYR A 109 3.51 -4.06 21.24
N LEU A 110 2.34 -4.67 21.47
CA LEU A 110 2.21 -6.12 21.47
C LEU A 110 2.52 -6.70 20.09
N THR A 111 2.06 -6.03 19.05
CA THR A 111 2.28 -6.45 17.66
C THR A 111 3.75 -6.43 17.27
N ASN A 112 4.49 -5.40 17.65
CA ASN A 112 5.93 -5.33 17.37
C ASN A 112 6.73 -6.40 18.13
N VAL A 113 6.37 -6.67 19.39
CA VAL A 113 7.07 -7.67 20.20
C VAL A 113 6.74 -9.11 19.77
N LEU A 114 5.49 -9.38 19.42
CA LEU A 114 5.00 -10.71 19.05
C LEU A 114 4.66 -10.84 17.55
N GLN A 115 5.36 -10.14 16.70
CA GLN A 115 5.10 -10.05 15.27
C GLN A 115 4.78 -11.38 14.56
N PRO A 116 5.53 -12.50 14.77
CA PRO A 116 5.22 -13.77 14.12
C PRO A 116 3.88 -14.38 14.53
N LEU A 117 3.44 -14.13 15.79
CA LEU A 117 2.17 -14.60 16.31
C LEU A 117 1.03 -13.71 15.83
N MET A 118 1.22 -12.40 15.91
CA MET A 118 0.22 -11.40 15.50
C MET A 118 -0.08 -11.47 14.00
N ARG A 119 0.90 -11.81 13.17
CA ARG A 119 0.69 -12.03 11.74
C ARG A 119 -0.37 -13.09 11.44
N ARG A 120 -0.50 -14.11 12.30
CA ARG A 120 -1.41 -15.25 12.11
C ARG A 120 -2.74 -15.11 12.84
N LEU A 121 -2.94 -14.03 13.58
CA LEU A 121 -4.22 -13.81 14.26
C LEU A 121 -5.34 -13.64 13.24
N PRO A 122 -6.45 -14.38 13.41
CA PRO A 122 -7.57 -14.28 12.50
C PRO A 122 -8.28 -12.93 12.64
N ASP A 123 -8.56 -12.33 11.52
CA ASP A 123 -9.32 -11.09 11.40
C ASP A 123 -10.84 -11.38 11.52
N LYS A 124 -11.30 -11.63 12.75
CA LYS A 124 -12.70 -11.98 13.05
C LYS A 124 -13.37 -10.95 13.95
N ALA A 125 -14.68 -10.89 13.91
CA ALA A 125 -15.52 -9.92 14.61
C ALA A 125 -15.09 -9.57 16.07
N PRO A 126 -14.67 -10.50 16.94
CA PRO A 126 -14.20 -10.14 18.27
C PRO A 126 -12.94 -9.27 18.29
N LEU A 127 -12.05 -9.42 17.29
CA LEU A 127 -10.81 -8.62 17.17
C LEU A 127 -11.05 -7.24 16.55
N TRP A 128 -12.12 -7.04 15.81
CA TRP A 128 -12.38 -5.74 15.15
C TRP A 128 -12.45 -4.57 16.13
N GLY A 129 -12.94 -4.83 17.36
CA GLY A 129 -12.94 -3.83 18.44
C GLY A 129 -11.54 -3.45 18.91
N LEU A 130 -10.62 -4.42 19.01
CA LEU A 130 -9.22 -4.17 19.36
C LEU A 130 -8.46 -3.43 18.24
N LEU A 131 -8.88 -3.64 16.99
CA LEU A 131 -8.35 -2.96 15.81
C LEU A 131 -9.14 -1.66 15.48
N SER A 132 -9.99 -1.19 16.41
CA SER A 132 -10.74 0.08 16.31
C SER A 132 -11.84 0.12 15.23
N ARG A 133 -12.44 -1.03 14.88
CA ARG A 133 -13.55 -1.16 13.90
C ARG A 133 -14.79 -1.85 14.44
N SER A 134 -15.12 -1.65 15.71
CA SER A 134 -16.31 -2.23 16.32
C SER A 134 -17.63 -1.68 15.74
N SER A 135 -17.66 -0.40 15.35
CA SER A 135 -18.85 0.24 14.79
C SER A 135 -19.19 -0.28 13.39
N GLU A 136 -20.45 -0.66 13.19
CA GLU A 136 -20.96 -1.08 11.88
C GLU A 136 -20.94 0.08 10.88
N SER A 137 -21.40 1.26 11.30
CA SER A 137 -21.37 2.46 10.45
C SER A 137 -19.94 2.79 9.95
N SER A 138 -18.93 2.65 10.82
CA SER A 138 -17.54 2.86 10.42
C SER A 138 -17.05 1.81 9.41
N ARG A 139 -17.53 0.55 9.51
CA ARG A 139 -17.22 -0.48 8.52
C ARG A 139 -17.91 -0.25 7.18
N GLU A 140 -19.14 0.24 7.21
CA GLU A 140 -19.89 0.60 6.00
C GLU A 140 -19.28 1.81 5.29
N GLU A 141 -18.87 2.83 6.06
CA GLU A 141 -18.15 3.99 5.54
C GLU A 141 -16.87 3.56 4.83
N TYR A 142 -16.04 2.76 5.49
CA TYR A 142 -14.80 2.25 4.90
C TYR A 142 -15.06 1.45 3.61
N ARG A 143 -16.09 0.58 3.56
CA ARG A 143 -16.41 -0.16 2.33
C ARG A 143 -16.76 0.77 1.17
N ARG A 144 -17.57 1.80 1.43
CA ARG A 144 -17.90 2.80 0.40
C ARG A 144 -16.67 3.57 -0.07
N GLU A 145 -15.83 4.02 0.86
CA GLU A 145 -14.59 4.72 0.51
C GLU A 145 -13.63 3.82 -0.29
N LEU A 146 -13.52 2.54 0.06
CA LEU A 146 -12.73 1.57 -0.71
C LEU A 146 -13.27 1.41 -2.13
N GLU A 147 -14.57 1.23 -2.29
CA GLU A 147 -15.21 1.10 -3.60
C GLU A 147 -15.03 2.37 -4.44
N ASP A 148 -15.28 3.54 -3.86
CA ASP A 148 -15.11 4.83 -4.52
C ASP A 148 -13.66 5.07 -4.93
N THR A 149 -12.71 4.71 -4.08
CA THR A 149 -11.28 4.85 -4.36
C THR A 149 -10.85 3.98 -5.54
N VAL A 150 -11.24 2.70 -5.53
CA VAL A 150 -10.91 1.80 -6.64
C VAL A 150 -11.55 2.29 -7.93
N GLN A 151 -12.83 2.67 -7.91
CA GLN A 151 -13.53 3.17 -9.09
C GLN A 151 -12.88 4.45 -9.64
N ALA A 152 -12.49 5.37 -8.77
CA ALA A 152 -11.87 6.64 -9.18
C ALA A 152 -10.47 6.46 -9.76
N LEU A 153 -9.68 5.51 -9.24
CA LEU A 153 -8.25 5.42 -9.54
C LEU A 153 -7.87 4.26 -10.49
N ARG A 154 -8.75 3.30 -10.74
CA ARG A 154 -8.47 2.17 -11.64
C ARG A 154 -8.17 2.57 -13.08
N CYS A 155 -8.52 3.79 -13.50
CA CYS A 155 -8.18 4.31 -14.80
C CYS A 155 -6.70 4.70 -14.94
N HIS A 156 -5.96 4.83 -13.82
CA HIS A 156 -4.56 5.20 -13.81
C HIS A 156 -3.65 3.97 -13.93
N PRO A 157 -2.92 3.82 -15.03
CA PRO A 157 -2.01 2.67 -15.21
C PRO A 157 -0.83 2.66 -14.22
N CYS A 158 -0.49 3.75 -13.55
CA CYS A 158 0.54 3.74 -12.51
C CYS A 158 0.14 2.93 -11.28
N VAL A 159 -1.15 2.85 -10.94
CA VAL A 159 -1.60 2.04 -9.81
C VAL A 159 -1.32 0.57 -10.10
N GLY A 160 -0.39 -0.01 -9.37
CA GLY A 160 0.09 -1.38 -9.54
C GLY A 160 -0.37 -2.34 -8.47
N CYS A 161 -0.71 -1.83 -7.30
CA CYS A 161 -1.18 -2.63 -6.17
C CYS A 161 -2.14 -1.83 -5.30
N TRP A 162 -3.22 -2.49 -4.87
CA TRP A 162 -4.14 -1.97 -3.86
C TRP A 162 -3.76 -2.51 -2.49
N VAL A 163 -3.77 -1.63 -1.48
CA VAL A 163 -3.43 -1.99 -0.10
C VAL A 163 -4.61 -1.62 0.81
N PRO A 164 -5.56 -2.54 1.04
CA PRO A 164 -6.73 -2.23 1.85
C PRO A 164 -6.42 -1.95 3.32
N PHE A 165 -5.45 -2.63 3.92
CA PHE A 165 -5.11 -2.41 5.32
C PHE A 165 -3.61 -2.33 5.54
N ASN A 166 -3.22 -1.46 6.47
CA ASN A 166 -1.86 -1.28 6.92
C ASN A 166 -1.75 -1.52 8.42
N GLU A 167 -0.83 -2.39 8.84
CA GLU A 167 -0.41 -2.62 10.23
C GLU A 167 -1.57 -2.87 11.23
N GLY A 168 -2.69 -3.36 10.74
CA GLY A 168 -3.88 -3.60 11.56
C GLY A 168 -4.63 -2.34 12.02
N TRP A 169 -4.23 -1.16 11.58
CA TRP A 169 -4.93 0.08 11.89
C TRP A 169 -6.33 0.11 11.26
N GLY A 170 -7.35 -0.17 12.07
CA GLY A 170 -8.72 -0.25 11.59
C GLY A 170 -9.04 -1.46 10.71
N GLN A 171 -8.22 -2.49 10.74
CA GLN A 171 -8.43 -3.70 9.96
C GLN A 171 -9.65 -4.48 10.43
N TYR A 172 -10.42 -4.96 9.46
CA TYR A 172 -11.53 -5.90 9.65
C TYR A 172 -11.84 -6.57 8.31
N ASP A 173 -12.25 -7.83 8.35
CA ASP A 173 -12.71 -8.59 7.17
C ASP A 173 -11.82 -8.36 5.92
N ALA A 174 -10.51 -8.53 6.08
CA ALA A 174 -9.56 -8.25 5.02
C ALA A 174 -9.80 -9.10 3.77
N ALA A 175 -10.25 -10.34 3.95
CA ALA A 175 -10.63 -11.20 2.85
C ALA A 175 -11.83 -10.64 2.05
N GLY A 176 -12.82 -10.08 2.73
CA GLY A 176 -13.95 -9.40 2.09
C GLY A 176 -13.51 -8.14 1.32
N ALA A 177 -12.58 -7.37 1.89
CA ALA A 177 -12.01 -6.21 1.20
C ALA A 177 -11.26 -6.61 -0.09
N VAL A 178 -10.45 -7.67 -0.04
CA VAL A 178 -9.78 -8.23 -1.24
C VAL A 178 -10.80 -8.64 -2.30
N GLN A 179 -11.86 -9.33 -1.88
CA GLN A 179 -12.91 -9.76 -2.82
C GLN A 179 -13.63 -8.58 -3.46
N THR A 180 -13.92 -7.54 -2.70
CA THR A 180 -14.50 -6.29 -3.22
C THR A 180 -13.58 -5.64 -4.25
N ILE A 181 -12.30 -5.50 -3.94
CA ILE A 181 -11.30 -4.96 -4.87
C ILE A 181 -11.28 -5.77 -6.16
N ARG A 182 -11.16 -7.10 -6.07
CA ARG A 182 -11.10 -7.98 -7.26
C ARG A 182 -12.36 -7.94 -8.12
N THR A 183 -13.52 -7.65 -7.52
CA THR A 183 -14.76 -7.48 -8.27
C THR A 183 -14.77 -6.17 -9.08
N LEU A 184 -14.12 -5.13 -8.56
CA LEU A 184 -14.06 -3.82 -9.20
C LEU A 184 -12.85 -3.68 -10.15
N ASP A 185 -11.76 -4.36 -9.83
CA ASP A 185 -10.49 -4.32 -10.56
C ASP A 185 -9.69 -5.61 -10.33
N ASP A 186 -9.73 -6.50 -11.28
CA ASP A 186 -9.03 -7.78 -11.29
C ASP A 186 -7.63 -7.70 -11.93
N THR A 187 -7.22 -6.51 -12.37
CA THR A 187 -5.99 -6.30 -13.15
C THR A 187 -4.80 -5.85 -12.31
N ARG A 188 -5.00 -5.49 -11.04
CA ARG A 188 -3.96 -5.04 -10.11
C ARG A 188 -3.72 -6.07 -9.03
N LEU A 189 -2.51 -6.04 -8.50
CA LEU A 189 -2.16 -6.84 -7.33
C LEU A 189 -2.85 -6.29 -6.08
N VAL A 190 -2.98 -7.15 -5.08
CA VAL A 190 -3.52 -6.76 -3.77
C VAL A 190 -2.56 -7.19 -2.68
N ASP A 191 -2.12 -6.22 -1.87
CA ASP A 191 -1.43 -6.43 -0.59
C ASP A 191 -2.47 -6.32 0.54
N GLU A 192 -3.09 -7.44 0.90
CA GLU A 192 -4.28 -7.56 1.74
C GLU A 192 -4.17 -6.82 3.09
N ALA A 193 -3.06 -7.05 3.79
CA ALA A 193 -2.81 -6.55 5.13
C ALA A 193 -1.32 -6.28 5.27
N SER A 194 -0.91 -5.10 4.87
CA SER A 194 0.51 -4.74 4.82
C SER A 194 1.11 -4.78 6.23
N GLY A 195 2.14 -5.58 6.38
CA GLY A 195 2.88 -5.79 7.62
C GLY A 195 2.34 -6.89 8.52
N TRP A 196 1.15 -6.75 9.11
CA TRP A 196 0.63 -7.63 10.16
C TRP A 196 -0.78 -8.15 9.86
N TYR A 197 -1.24 -9.12 10.64
CA TYR A 197 -2.60 -9.72 10.55
C TYR A 197 -2.96 -10.26 9.15
N ASP A 198 -1.98 -10.89 8.50
CA ASP A 198 -2.11 -11.46 7.16
C ASP A 198 -3.11 -12.65 7.16
N GLN A 199 -4.18 -12.52 6.39
CA GLN A 199 -5.21 -13.57 6.25
C GLN A 199 -4.97 -14.48 5.04
N GLY A 200 -3.96 -14.19 4.23
CA GLY A 200 -3.55 -15.02 3.09
C GLY A 200 -4.33 -14.80 1.80
N GLY A 201 -5.16 -13.77 1.72
CA GLY A 201 -6.05 -13.52 0.58
C GLY A 201 -5.46 -12.67 -0.55
N GLY A 202 -4.37 -11.94 -0.30
CA GLY A 202 -3.71 -11.09 -1.27
C GLY A 202 -2.66 -11.81 -2.12
N ASP A 203 -2.07 -11.09 -3.07
CA ASP A 203 -1.01 -11.58 -3.96
C ASP A 203 0.38 -11.41 -3.33
N VAL A 204 0.48 -10.56 -2.34
CA VAL A 204 1.73 -10.15 -1.71
C VAL A 204 1.84 -10.70 -0.30
N TYR A 205 3.02 -11.18 0.06
CA TYR A 205 3.42 -11.46 1.43
C TYR A 205 4.24 -10.27 1.93
N SER A 206 3.59 -9.37 2.63
CA SER A 206 4.14 -8.08 3.03
C SER A 206 4.90 -8.19 4.35
N LEU A 207 6.06 -7.54 4.42
CA LEU A 207 6.91 -7.47 5.61
C LEU A 207 7.16 -6.02 5.99
N HIS A 208 6.96 -5.71 7.28
CA HIS A 208 7.46 -4.48 7.90
C HIS A 208 8.59 -4.84 8.86
N ASN A 209 9.70 -4.15 8.77
CA ASN A 209 10.86 -4.44 9.60
C ASN A 209 11.61 -3.17 10.02
N TYR A 210 11.38 -2.76 11.26
CA TYR A 210 12.03 -1.58 11.83
C TYR A 210 13.12 -1.90 12.86
N PHE A 211 12.99 -3.05 13.56
CA PHE A 211 13.76 -3.31 14.78
C PHE A 211 14.63 -4.56 14.74
N TYR A 212 14.41 -5.44 13.77
CA TYR A 212 15.08 -6.73 13.72
C TYR A 212 16.05 -6.84 12.54
N PRO A 213 17.08 -7.69 12.60
CA PRO A 213 17.88 -8.02 11.44
C PRO A 213 17.00 -8.54 10.30
N LEU A 214 17.12 -7.92 9.15
CA LEU A 214 16.32 -8.27 7.98
C LEU A 214 16.61 -9.69 7.51
N ARG A 215 15.58 -10.53 7.46
CA ARG A 215 15.64 -11.89 6.91
C ARG A 215 14.45 -12.11 5.99
N VAL A 216 14.68 -11.94 4.71
CA VAL A 216 13.67 -12.23 3.69
C VAL A 216 13.84 -13.66 3.20
N ARG A 217 12.77 -14.44 3.24
CA ARG A 217 12.74 -15.83 2.72
C ARG A 217 11.63 -15.95 1.68
N PRO A 218 11.84 -16.76 0.63
CA PRO A 218 10.78 -17.08 -0.31
C PRO A 218 9.54 -17.62 0.40
N GLN A 219 8.37 -17.25 -0.08
CA GLN A 219 7.07 -17.67 0.42
C GLN A 219 6.22 -18.21 -0.73
N THR A 220 5.01 -18.65 -0.44
CA THR A 220 4.02 -19.08 -1.43
C THR A 220 3.41 -17.92 -2.23
N ARG A 221 3.60 -16.69 -1.77
CA ARG A 221 3.25 -15.43 -2.44
C ARG A 221 4.51 -14.60 -2.66
N THR A 222 4.43 -13.62 -3.56
CA THR A 222 5.55 -12.69 -3.78
C THR A 222 5.83 -11.89 -2.53
N VAL A 223 7.08 -11.90 -2.09
CA VAL A 223 7.50 -11.20 -0.86
C VAL A 223 7.83 -9.75 -1.18
N ALA A 224 7.23 -8.84 -0.43
CA ALA A 224 7.60 -7.44 -0.40
C ALA A 224 8.09 -7.03 0.99
N LEU A 225 9.21 -6.37 1.05
CA LEU A 225 9.59 -5.55 2.20
C LEU A 225 8.94 -4.19 2.00
N SER A 226 7.68 -4.07 2.44
CA SER A 226 6.82 -2.93 2.12
C SER A 226 7.07 -1.71 3.00
N GLU A 227 7.65 -1.94 4.18
CA GLU A 227 8.14 -0.85 5.02
C GLU A 227 9.40 -1.27 5.79
N TYR A 228 10.40 -0.41 5.77
CA TYR A 228 11.62 -0.61 6.55
C TYR A 228 12.42 0.69 6.67
N GLY A 229 13.30 0.72 7.64
CA GLY A 229 14.15 1.88 7.90
C GLY A 229 13.36 3.06 8.45
N GLY A 230 13.84 4.23 8.12
CA GLY A 230 13.30 5.51 8.58
C GLY A 230 14.41 6.36 9.16
N ILE A 231 14.60 7.55 8.61
CA ILE A 231 15.55 8.53 9.09
C ILE A 231 14.77 9.79 9.45
N ALA A 232 14.75 10.11 10.75
CA ALA A 232 14.22 11.38 11.19
C ALA A 232 15.25 12.46 10.88
N TRP A 233 14.92 13.36 9.97
CA TRP A 233 15.76 14.51 9.67
C TRP A 233 15.17 15.74 10.37
N PRO A 234 15.86 16.30 11.38
CA PRO A 234 15.39 17.50 12.07
C PRO A 234 15.45 18.70 11.14
N MET A 235 14.30 19.32 10.91
CA MET A 235 14.21 20.57 10.16
C MET A 235 14.17 21.74 11.14
N PRO A 236 15.01 22.79 10.96
CA PRO A 236 14.94 23.98 11.81
C PRO A 236 13.55 24.62 11.75
N GLY A 237 12.92 24.83 12.92
CA GLY A 237 11.60 25.44 13.03
C GLY A 237 10.41 24.50 12.92
N HIS A 238 10.65 23.19 12.83
CA HIS A 238 9.60 22.16 12.79
C HIS A 238 9.81 21.09 13.85
#